data_91975df9b33238539b5d8d0530f75f79
#
_entry.id   91975df9b33238539b5d8d0530f75f79
#
_cell.length_a   1.000
_cell.length_b   1.000
_cell.length_c   1.000
_cell.angle_alpha   90.00
_cell.angle_beta   90.00
_cell.angle_gamma   90.00
#
_symmetry.space_group_name_H-M   'P 1'
#
loop_
_entity.id
_entity.type
_entity.pdbx_description
1 polymer ?
#
loop_
_entity_poly.entity_id
_entity_poly.type
_entity_poly.pdbx_seq_one_letter_code
_entity_poly.pdbx_strand_id
1 'polypeptide(L)'
;MNQIQWHIPKTLLGESIAIMRPHGAKGNEGLALWFGTSDDYRSTITHLVEVVGPGFLTTPLYMSLSLRAMVTLTNLAEKIDAILIGQIHSHPERFLDLSDLDKEQGIRSQDYLSVVCPHYAQRELRGFNDCGVHVFENHHYRRLPSDEISRRLTVLDSNVSKITYEVPA
;
A
#
# COMPACT_ATOMS: atom_id res chain seq x y z
N MET A 1 19.85 -5.20 14.48
CA MET A 1 18.66 -5.87 13.95
C MET A 1 18.81 -5.98 12.43
N ASN A 2 18.57 -7.16 11.86
CA ASN A 2 18.55 -7.31 10.42
C ASN A 2 17.32 -6.56 9.86
N GLN A 3 17.54 -5.73 8.85
CA GLN A 3 16.46 -5.02 8.19
C GLN A 3 15.68 -6.00 7.31
N ILE A 4 14.35 -5.94 7.35
CA ILE A 4 13.48 -6.76 6.52
C ILE A 4 13.69 -6.47 5.03
N GLN A 5 13.59 -7.50 4.19
CA GLN A 5 13.57 -7.41 2.73
C GLN A 5 12.13 -7.58 2.24
N TRP A 6 11.68 -6.75 1.31
CA TRP A 6 10.37 -6.93 0.67
C TRP A 6 10.54 -7.54 -0.71
N HIS A 7 9.89 -8.67 -0.93
CA HIS A 7 9.81 -9.33 -2.22
C HIS A 7 8.49 -8.96 -2.90
N ILE A 8 8.58 -8.35 -4.06
CA ILE A 8 7.48 -7.65 -4.73
C ILE A 8 7.26 -8.26 -6.11
N PRO A 9 6.07 -8.81 -6.41
CA PRO A 9 5.73 -9.26 -7.76
C PRO A 9 5.90 -8.12 -8.77
N LYS A 10 6.42 -8.43 -9.95
CA LYS A 10 6.68 -7.42 -11.01
C LYS A 10 5.43 -6.64 -11.45
N THR A 11 4.25 -7.21 -11.29
CA THR A 11 2.97 -6.57 -11.67
C THR A 11 2.36 -5.72 -10.58
N LEU A 12 2.87 -5.76 -9.34
CA LEU A 12 2.21 -5.13 -8.18
C LEU A 12 2.02 -3.62 -8.35
N LEU A 13 3.06 -2.89 -8.72
CA LEU A 13 3.00 -1.42 -8.82
C LEU A 13 2.03 -1.00 -9.92
N GLY A 14 2.14 -1.58 -11.11
CA GLY A 14 1.27 -1.25 -12.24
C GLY A 14 -0.21 -1.57 -11.98
N GLU A 15 -0.51 -2.71 -11.38
CA GLU A 15 -1.88 -3.08 -11.03
C GLU A 15 -2.44 -2.25 -9.87
N SER A 16 -1.61 -1.89 -8.90
CA SER A 16 -1.99 -0.94 -7.83
C SER A 16 -2.36 0.43 -8.40
N ILE A 17 -1.58 0.94 -9.34
CA ILE A 17 -1.88 2.20 -10.04
C ILE A 17 -3.21 2.09 -10.80
N ALA A 18 -3.47 0.98 -11.48
CA ALA A 18 -4.72 0.74 -12.18
C ALA A 18 -5.95 0.79 -11.26
N ILE A 19 -5.83 0.29 -10.01
CA ILE A 19 -6.87 0.40 -8.98
C ILE A 19 -7.12 1.87 -8.58
N MET A 20 -6.07 2.65 -8.40
CA MET A 20 -6.18 4.03 -7.91
C MET A 20 -6.62 5.04 -8.98
N ARG A 21 -6.34 4.79 -10.25
CA ARG A 21 -6.65 5.70 -11.37
C ARG A 21 -8.10 6.18 -11.45
N PRO A 22 -9.13 5.34 -11.29
CA PRO A 22 -10.52 5.79 -11.33
C PRO A 22 -10.87 6.80 -10.23
N HIS A 23 -10.25 6.69 -9.06
CA HIS A 23 -10.40 7.66 -7.97
C HIS A 23 -9.70 8.97 -8.32
N GLY A 24 -8.47 8.89 -8.78
CA GLY A 24 -7.68 10.05 -9.19
C GLY A 24 -8.29 10.82 -10.37
N ALA A 25 -8.94 10.14 -11.31
CA ALA A 25 -9.68 10.77 -12.39
C ALA A 25 -10.84 11.67 -11.90
N LYS A 26 -11.33 11.42 -10.68
CA LYS A 26 -12.33 12.23 -9.98
C LYS A 26 -11.70 13.26 -9.03
N GLY A 27 -10.38 13.37 -9.00
CA GLY A 27 -9.64 14.24 -8.08
C GLY A 27 -9.63 13.75 -6.63
N ASN A 28 -9.75 12.44 -6.41
CA ASN A 28 -9.73 11.83 -5.09
C ASN A 28 -8.48 10.93 -4.92
N GLU A 29 -8.06 10.75 -3.68
CA GLU A 29 -7.05 9.76 -3.34
C GLU A 29 -7.58 8.35 -3.56
N GLY A 30 -6.73 7.45 -4.01
CA GLY A 30 -7.01 6.02 -4.16
C GLY A 30 -6.16 5.20 -3.20
N LEU A 31 -6.57 3.94 -3.00
CA LEU A 31 -5.92 2.98 -2.11
C LEU A 31 -5.86 1.60 -2.74
N ALA A 32 -4.74 0.92 -2.55
CA ALA A 32 -4.61 -0.51 -2.80
C ALA A 32 -3.86 -1.17 -1.64
N LEU A 33 -4.30 -2.34 -1.19
CA LEU A 33 -3.74 -3.06 -0.06
C LEU A 33 -2.92 -4.26 -0.52
N TRP A 34 -1.81 -4.52 0.16
CA TRP A 34 -0.87 -5.58 -0.16
C TRP A 34 -0.82 -6.63 0.95
N PHE A 35 -1.20 -7.85 0.63
CA PHE A 35 -1.17 -8.98 1.54
C PHE A 35 -0.12 -10.00 1.10
N GLY A 36 0.38 -10.75 2.05
CA GLY A 36 1.38 -11.77 1.79
C GLY A 36 1.83 -12.49 3.04
N THR A 37 3.04 -13.00 3.00
CA THR A 37 3.67 -13.73 4.11
C THR A 37 4.90 -12.99 4.61
N SER A 38 5.24 -13.16 5.88
CA SER A 38 6.43 -12.55 6.49
C SER A 38 7.11 -13.52 7.44
N ASP A 39 8.44 -13.48 7.44
CA ASP A 39 9.30 -14.08 8.45
C ASP A 39 10.24 -13.01 9.05
N ASP A 40 11.20 -13.41 9.86
CA ASP A 40 12.13 -12.49 10.55
C ASP A 40 13.03 -11.66 9.61
N TYR A 41 13.13 -12.04 8.34
CA TYR A 41 14.06 -11.47 7.38
C TYR A 41 13.38 -10.94 6.11
N ARG A 42 12.17 -11.43 5.81
CA ARG A 42 11.54 -11.23 4.51
C ARG A 42 10.04 -11.12 4.61
N SER A 43 9.49 -10.15 3.92
CA SER A 43 8.07 -10.05 3.62
C SER A 43 7.86 -10.25 2.12
N THR A 44 7.00 -11.19 1.74
CA THR A 44 6.68 -11.47 0.33
C THR A 44 5.24 -11.11 0.04
N ILE A 45 5.02 -10.13 -0.83
CA ILE A 45 3.68 -9.74 -1.27
C ILE A 45 3.18 -10.75 -2.29
N THR A 46 1.98 -11.28 -2.07
CA THR A 46 1.35 -12.31 -2.93
C THR A 46 0.01 -11.85 -3.49
N HIS A 47 -0.72 -11.01 -2.76
CA HIS A 47 -2.06 -10.57 -3.12
C HIS A 47 -2.16 -9.05 -3.11
N LEU A 48 -2.87 -8.53 -4.11
CA LEU A 48 -3.28 -7.15 -4.25
C LEU A 48 -4.79 -7.06 -4.02
N VAL A 49 -5.21 -6.28 -3.06
CA VAL A 49 -6.63 -6.13 -2.72
C VAL A 49 -7.12 -4.74 -3.09
N GLU A 50 -8.09 -4.71 -4.01
CA GLU A 50 -8.90 -3.55 -4.31
C GLU A 50 -10.09 -3.52 -3.36
N VAL A 51 -10.18 -2.47 -2.55
CA VAL A 51 -11.28 -2.28 -1.62
C VAL A 51 -12.39 -1.49 -2.29
N VAL A 52 -13.61 -2.00 -2.25
CA VAL A 52 -14.81 -1.36 -2.79
C VAL A 52 -15.92 -1.37 -1.73
N GLY A 53 -16.97 -0.58 -1.95
CA GLY A 53 -18.14 -0.58 -1.09
C GLY A 53 -18.21 0.58 -0.09
N PRO A 54 -19.28 0.67 0.69
CA PRO A 54 -19.59 1.83 1.52
C PRO A 54 -18.66 2.04 2.71
N GLY A 55 -17.88 1.02 3.09
CA GLY A 55 -16.86 1.12 4.14
C GLY A 55 -15.55 1.77 3.71
N PHE A 56 -15.42 2.11 2.42
CA PHE A 56 -14.26 2.81 1.87
C PHE A 56 -14.64 4.20 1.37
N LEU A 57 -14.10 5.23 2.00
CA LEU A 57 -14.30 6.62 1.64
C LEU A 57 -13.04 7.19 1.00
N THR A 58 -13.22 7.89 -0.12
CA THR A 58 -12.15 8.65 -0.79
C THR A 58 -12.53 10.11 -0.95
N THR A 59 -11.58 10.99 -0.71
CA THR A 59 -11.71 12.44 -0.86
C THR A 59 -10.47 13.01 -1.56
N PRO A 60 -10.44 14.30 -1.92
CA PRO A 60 -9.23 14.90 -2.48
C PRO A 60 -8.01 14.93 -1.55
N LEU A 61 -8.20 14.81 -0.25
CA LEU A 61 -7.14 15.02 0.74
C LEU A 61 -6.92 13.83 1.68
N TYR A 62 -7.78 12.84 1.66
CA TYR A 62 -7.64 11.63 2.47
C TYR A 62 -8.50 10.48 1.96
N MET A 63 -8.17 9.29 2.37
CA MET A 63 -9.00 8.10 2.25
C MET A 63 -9.13 7.44 3.63
N SER A 64 -10.23 6.71 3.85
CA SER A 64 -10.46 6.02 5.11
C SER A 64 -11.24 4.72 4.92
N LEU A 65 -11.01 3.80 5.84
CA LEU A 65 -11.75 2.55 5.97
C LEU A 65 -12.55 2.58 7.28
N SER A 66 -13.81 2.16 7.24
CA SER A 66 -14.61 2.01 8.45
C SER A 66 -14.02 0.92 9.36
N LEU A 67 -14.36 0.97 10.65
CA LEU A 67 -13.93 -0.09 11.59
C LEU A 67 -14.42 -1.47 11.13
N ARG A 68 -15.67 -1.55 10.63
CA ARG A 68 -16.23 -2.81 10.10
C ARG A 68 -15.46 -3.28 8.85
N ALA A 69 -15.04 -2.35 7.99
CA ALA A 69 -14.20 -2.66 6.84
C ALA A 69 -12.87 -3.28 7.29
N MET A 70 -12.22 -2.72 8.31
CA MET A 70 -10.98 -3.27 8.86
C MET A 70 -11.16 -4.68 9.42
N VAL A 71 -12.23 -4.93 10.17
CA VAL A 71 -12.58 -6.30 10.67
C VAL A 71 -12.81 -7.26 9.49
N THR A 72 -13.53 -6.82 8.47
CA THR A 72 -13.81 -7.64 7.27
C THR A 72 -12.52 -7.98 6.51
N LEU A 73 -11.58 -7.05 6.41
CA LEU A 73 -10.26 -7.29 5.80
C LEU A 73 -9.40 -8.29 6.61
N THR A 74 -9.55 -8.30 7.94
CA THR A 74 -8.93 -9.34 8.79
C THR A 74 -9.46 -10.74 8.46
N ASN A 75 -10.77 -10.86 8.26
CA ASN A 75 -11.37 -12.14 7.83
C ASN A 75 -10.89 -12.57 6.44
N LEU A 76 -10.69 -11.61 5.52
CA LEU A 76 -10.07 -11.91 4.22
C LEU A 76 -8.66 -12.44 4.39
N ALA A 77 -7.84 -11.80 5.23
CA ALA A 77 -6.46 -12.20 5.49
C ALA A 77 -6.38 -13.65 5.97
N GLU A 78 -7.24 -14.02 6.93
CA GLU A 78 -7.36 -15.41 7.42
C GLU A 78 -7.75 -16.37 6.29
N LYS A 79 -8.74 -16.01 5.48
CA LYS A 79 -9.23 -16.84 4.37
C LYS A 79 -8.18 -17.12 3.31
N ILE A 80 -7.30 -16.17 3.02
CA ILE A 80 -6.24 -16.33 2.02
C ILE A 80 -4.90 -16.75 2.64
N ASP A 81 -4.87 -17.02 3.93
CA ASP A 81 -3.65 -17.37 4.69
C ASP A 81 -2.52 -16.36 4.48
N ALA A 82 -2.83 -15.09 4.67
CA ALA A 82 -1.91 -13.97 4.47
C ALA A 82 -2.08 -12.90 5.54
N ILE A 83 -1.11 -12.03 5.66
CA ILE A 83 -1.15 -10.84 6.52
C ILE A 83 -1.07 -9.57 5.69
N LEU A 84 -1.51 -8.46 6.24
CA LEU A 84 -1.36 -7.14 5.61
C LEU A 84 0.09 -6.68 5.73
N ILE A 85 0.79 -6.64 4.60
CA ILE A 85 2.21 -6.25 4.49
C ILE A 85 2.37 -4.74 4.31
N GLY A 86 1.46 -4.13 3.56
CA GLY A 86 1.56 -2.70 3.25
C GLY A 86 0.38 -2.20 2.42
N GLN A 87 0.53 -0.96 2.01
CA GLN A 87 -0.44 -0.28 1.16
C GLN A 87 0.25 0.70 0.21
N ILE A 88 -0.46 1.07 -0.83
CA ILE A 88 -0.17 2.25 -1.63
C ILE A 88 -1.41 3.12 -1.72
N HIS A 89 -1.24 4.43 -1.55
CA HIS A 89 -2.29 5.40 -1.78
C HIS A 89 -1.76 6.57 -2.62
N SER A 90 -2.65 7.32 -3.22
CA SER A 90 -2.27 8.41 -4.11
C SER A 90 -2.50 9.76 -3.48
N HIS A 91 -1.54 10.67 -3.66
CA HIS A 91 -1.60 12.07 -3.26
C HIS A 91 -1.76 13.00 -4.48
N PRO A 92 -2.26 14.23 -4.28
CA PRO A 92 -2.25 15.24 -5.32
C PRO A 92 -0.83 15.66 -5.70
N GLU A 93 -0.66 16.13 -6.94
CA GLU A 93 0.59 16.69 -7.45
C GLU A 93 1.83 15.82 -7.15
N ARG A 94 2.93 16.44 -6.72
CA ARG A 94 4.20 15.79 -6.42
C ARG A 94 4.41 15.50 -4.94
N PHE A 95 3.38 15.57 -4.14
CA PHE A 95 3.49 15.34 -2.71
C PHE A 95 3.68 13.85 -2.39
N LEU A 96 4.89 13.50 -1.98
CA LEU A 96 5.30 12.10 -1.75
C LEU A 96 5.43 11.72 -0.27
N ASP A 97 5.38 12.69 0.64
CA ASP A 97 5.46 12.41 2.07
C ASP A 97 4.09 12.03 2.62
N LEU A 98 4.08 11.23 3.67
CA LEU A 98 2.87 10.97 4.43
C LEU A 98 2.39 12.26 5.10
N SER A 99 1.11 12.55 4.97
CA SER A 99 0.47 13.63 5.74
C SER A 99 0.45 13.30 7.23
N ASP A 100 0.16 14.29 8.06
CA ASP A 100 0.01 14.04 9.51
C ASP A 100 -1.15 13.08 9.77
N LEU A 101 -2.22 13.18 8.99
CA LEU A 101 -3.37 12.28 9.08
C LEU A 101 -3.00 10.84 8.69
N ASP A 102 -2.19 10.64 7.63
CA ASP A 102 -1.69 9.32 7.23
C ASP A 102 -0.87 8.67 8.35
N LYS A 103 -0.03 9.44 9.02
CA LYS A 103 0.78 8.95 10.15
C LYS A 103 -0.06 8.66 11.38
N GLU A 104 -1.08 9.46 11.64
CA GLU A 104 -1.97 9.31 12.79
C GLU A 104 -2.89 8.10 12.64
N GLN A 105 -3.48 7.92 11.47
CA GLN A 105 -4.44 6.84 11.16
C GLN A 105 -3.80 5.60 10.56
N GLY A 106 -2.53 5.66 10.20
CA GLY A 106 -1.80 4.56 9.56
C GLY A 106 -1.62 3.33 10.44
N ILE A 107 -1.41 2.20 9.80
CA ILE A 107 -1.10 0.93 10.46
C ILE A 107 0.26 1.02 11.15
N ARG A 108 0.30 0.77 12.46
CA ARG A 108 1.51 0.86 13.30
C ARG A 108 2.07 -0.53 13.61
N SER A 109 2.31 -1.31 12.56
CA SER A 109 2.94 -2.62 12.65
C SER A 109 4.39 -2.52 12.19
N GLN A 110 5.30 -3.15 12.93
CA GLN A 110 6.73 -3.20 12.56
C GLN A 110 6.90 -3.71 11.12
N ASP A 111 7.73 -3.02 10.34
CA ASP A 111 8.04 -3.31 8.93
C ASP A 111 6.86 -3.15 7.95
N TYR A 112 5.77 -2.50 8.37
CA TYR A 112 4.67 -2.16 7.48
C TYR A 112 5.08 -1.12 6.44
N LEU A 113 4.82 -1.40 5.15
CA LEU A 113 5.07 -0.47 4.06
C LEU A 113 3.88 0.46 3.81
N SER A 114 4.13 1.77 3.75
CA SER A 114 3.17 2.75 3.26
C SER A 114 3.78 3.54 2.11
N VAL A 115 3.23 3.35 0.92
CA VAL A 115 3.75 3.95 -0.31
C VAL A 115 2.81 5.03 -0.81
N VAL A 116 3.37 6.18 -1.18
CA VAL A 116 2.63 7.32 -1.74
C VAL A 116 2.91 7.41 -3.23
N CYS A 117 1.85 7.32 -4.04
CA CYS A 117 1.88 7.53 -5.48
C CYS A 117 1.52 9.00 -5.79
N PRO A 118 2.32 9.74 -6.58
CA PRO A 118 2.03 11.13 -6.91
C PRO A 118 0.93 11.27 -7.96
N HIS A 119 0.45 12.51 -8.15
CA HIS A 119 -0.44 12.91 -9.23
C HIS A 119 -1.74 12.12 -9.31
N TYR A 120 -2.32 11.70 -8.16
CA TYR A 120 -3.53 10.86 -8.09
C TYR A 120 -3.44 9.59 -8.96
N ALA A 121 -2.24 9.02 -9.10
CA ALA A 121 -1.97 7.86 -9.96
C ALA A 121 -2.28 8.08 -11.46
N GLN A 122 -2.32 9.32 -11.93
CA GLN A 122 -2.65 9.64 -13.33
C GLN A 122 -1.44 9.58 -14.27
N ARG A 123 -0.23 9.51 -13.74
CA ARG A 123 1.01 9.40 -14.53
C ARG A 123 1.59 8.00 -14.44
N GLU A 124 2.34 7.63 -15.47
CA GLU A 124 3.13 6.40 -15.44
C GLU A 124 4.32 6.56 -14.50
N LEU A 125 4.63 5.48 -13.79
CA LEU A 125 5.78 5.37 -12.91
C LEU A 125 6.75 4.33 -13.47
N ARG A 126 8.04 4.61 -13.37
CA ARG A 126 9.11 3.69 -13.78
C ARG A 126 9.42 2.66 -12.70
N GLY A 127 9.11 2.97 -11.45
CA GLY A 127 9.34 2.10 -10.32
C GLY A 127 9.09 2.80 -8.97
N PHE A 128 9.43 2.13 -7.88
CA PHE A 128 9.21 2.63 -6.53
C PHE A 128 10.02 3.90 -6.20
N ASN A 129 11.09 4.19 -6.92
CA ASN A 129 11.84 5.45 -6.75
C ASN A 129 11.06 6.70 -7.21
N ASP A 130 10.00 6.53 -7.98
CA ASP A 130 9.09 7.61 -8.36
C ASP A 130 7.98 7.84 -7.30
N CYS A 131 7.96 7.02 -6.24
CA CYS A 131 7.01 7.06 -5.13
C CYS A 131 7.69 7.53 -3.83
N GLY A 132 6.88 7.95 -2.87
CA GLY A 132 7.31 8.07 -1.48
C GLY A 132 7.17 6.71 -0.78
N VAL A 133 8.25 6.02 -0.53
CA VAL A 133 8.24 4.73 0.17
C VAL A 133 8.54 4.95 1.65
N HIS A 134 7.60 4.58 2.51
CA HIS A 134 7.73 4.72 3.96
C HIS A 134 7.61 3.35 4.62
N VAL A 135 8.32 3.18 5.71
CA VAL A 135 8.25 2.00 6.57
C VAL A 135 7.94 2.41 8.00
N PHE A 136 7.09 1.64 8.68
CA PHE A 136 6.89 1.80 10.12
C PHE A 136 7.94 0.96 10.85
N GLU A 137 8.90 1.62 11.46
CA GLU A 137 9.96 1.00 12.24
C GLU A 137 10.35 1.90 13.42
N ASN A 138 10.78 1.31 14.53
CA ASN A 138 11.12 2.04 15.76
C ASN A 138 10.01 3.00 16.22
N HIS A 139 8.75 2.55 16.14
CA HIS A 139 7.53 3.27 16.56
C HIS A 139 7.17 4.53 15.76
N HIS A 140 7.74 4.73 14.57
CA HIS A 140 7.37 5.84 13.68
C HIS A 140 7.51 5.48 12.20
N TYR A 141 6.84 6.24 11.33
CA TYR A 141 7.05 6.15 9.89
C TYR A 141 8.31 6.89 9.48
N ARG A 142 9.16 6.21 8.71
CA ARG A 142 10.36 6.77 8.10
C ARG A 142 10.31 6.58 6.58
N ARG A 143 10.62 7.65 5.84
CA ARG A 143 10.78 7.57 4.39
C ARG A 143 12.11 6.92 4.05
N LEU A 144 12.08 5.96 3.12
CA LEU A 144 13.27 5.29 2.62
C LEU A 144 13.95 6.13 1.55
N PRO A 145 15.26 6.38 1.62
CA PRO A 145 16.03 6.95 0.52
C PRO A 145 16.19 5.92 -0.62
N SER A 146 16.54 6.40 -1.82
CA SER A 146 16.62 5.57 -3.04
C SER A 146 17.56 4.38 -2.94
N ASP A 147 18.66 4.52 -2.23
CA ASP A 147 19.61 3.42 -2.01
C ASP A 147 19.03 2.32 -1.10
N GLU A 148 18.26 2.68 -0.07
CA GLU A 148 17.53 1.71 0.74
C GLU A 148 16.39 1.06 -0.03
N ILE A 149 15.64 1.80 -0.84
CA ILE A 149 14.61 1.23 -1.71
C ILE A 149 15.23 0.16 -2.61
N SER A 150 16.32 0.48 -3.29
CA SER A 150 17.02 -0.44 -4.20
C SER A 150 17.58 -1.67 -3.48
N ARG A 151 17.98 -1.54 -2.23
CA ARG A 151 18.56 -2.63 -1.44
C ARG A 151 17.51 -3.50 -0.78
N ARG A 152 16.37 -2.93 -0.33
CA ARG A 152 15.37 -3.63 0.48
C ARG A 152 14.15 -4.13 -0.31
N LEU A 153 13.84 -3.53 -1.47
CA LEU A 153 12.74 -3.94 -2.33
C LEU A 153 13.28 -4.75 -3.52
N THR A 154 13.00 -6.05 -3.54
CA THR A 154 13.40 -6.95 -4.61
C THR A 154 12.20 -7.30 -5.48
N VAL A 155 12.25 -6.94 -6.76
CA VAL A 155 11.20 -7.30 -7.72
C VAL A 155 11.40 -8.74 -8.19
N LEU A 156 10.36 -9.55 -8.00
CA LEU A 156 10.31 -10.95 -8.42
C LEU A 156 9.70 -11.09 -9.82
N ASP A 157 10.13 -12.11 -10.56
CA ASP A 157 9.51 -12.52 -11.83
C ASP A 157 8.22 -13.33 -11.57
N SER A 158 7.28 -12.72 -10.89
CA SER A 158 5.97 -13.29 -10.58
C SER A 158 4.88 -12.24 -10.74
N ASN A 159 3.65 -12.69 -10.90
CA ASN A 159 2.48 -11.84 -10.95
C ASN A 159 1.78 -11.85 -9.59
N VAL A 160 1.24 -10.70 -9.18
CA VAL A 160 0.41 -10.62 -8.00
C VAL A 160 -0.98 -11.21 -8.28
N SER A 161 -1.60 -11.83 -7.28
CA SER A 161 -3.01 -12.25 -7.34
C SER A 161 -3.91 -11.09 -6.94
N LYS A 162 -4.79 -10.63 -7.83
CA LYS A 162 -5.71 -9.53 -7.56
C LYS A 162 -7.04 -10.03 -6.99
N ILE A 163 -7.49 -9.39 -5.92
CA ILE A 163 -8.79 -9.61 -5.27
C ILE A 163 -9.53 -8.27 -5.22
N THR A 164 -10.79 -8.25 -5.67
CA THR A 164 -11.71 -7.14 -5.41
C THR A 164 -12.58 -7.53 -4.21
N TYR A 165 -12.57 -6.72 -3.17
CA TYR A 165 -13.21 -7.04 -1.90
C TYR A 165 -14.15 -5.93 -1.44
N GLU A 166 -15.43 -6.29 -1.28
CA GLU A 166 -16.44 -5.36 -0.81
C GLU A 166 -16.44 -5.25 0.72
N VAL A 167 -16.36 -4.00 1.21
CA VAL A 167 -16.32 -3.72 2.65
C VAL A 167 -17.58 -2.97 3.10
N PRO A 168 -18.15 -3.34 4.25
CA PRO A 168 -19.35 -2.71 4.79
C PRO A 168 -19.05 -1.33 5.39
N ALA A 169 -20.07 -0.52 5.47
CA ALA A 169 -20.05 0.78 6.15
C ALA A 169 -19.73 0.64 7.66
#